data_bd801226fcceb8d5a0cecfadc683b19f
#
_entry.id   bd801226fcceb8d5a0cecfadc683b19f
#
_cell.length_a   1.000
_cell.length_b   1.000
_cell.length_c   1.000
_cell.angle_alpha   90.00
_cell.angle_beta   90.00
_cell.angle_gamma   90.00
#
_symmetry.space_group_name_H-M   'P 1'
#
loop_
_entity.id
_entity.type
_entity.pdbx_description
1 polymer ?
#
loop_
_entity_poly.entity_id
_entity_poly.type
_entity_poly.pdbx_seq_one_letter_code
_entity_poly.pdbx_strand_id
1 'polypeptide(L)'
;MIDFYNPTHIYFTSYENIGILIRKYGFSKVVLLCGSSYLKSSGILDNILNKLKETNIISYVYSGITANPDLKNVEEALSLTKEVKPDLLLAVGGGSVLDLAKSVANNFYYDGDILDFNKKKTMPTKALPLATIITIAASGSEMSSSCVISDRKTNFKGGFNSPTNYPLFSILDASLTKSVSEFQTCCGLVDIISHSFERYFCKSEEYQVCDLFALGVIRNIVDLTPKLLMNLNDEDLRKAMMETGSVSHNGFTSFGKLTSMPCHFVEHLISGKYPEIAHGLGLSWLLGPFMRRNYEVLKDKIKKFGHFVFDEDDPKVALDKFDEYINSLPFNKTMEDFGITSTEKEYYLSLLKPAL
;
A
#
# COMPACT_ATOMS: atom_id res chain seq x y z
N MET A 1 0.82 24.20 11.52
CA MET A 1 0.19 23.29 12.51
C MET A 1 0.63 21.90 12.14
N ILE A 2 1.18 21.14 13.08
CA ILE A 2 1.55 19.71 12.89
C ILE A 2 0.38 18.92 13.42
N ASP A 3 -0.17 18.04 12.60
CA ASP A 3 -1.30 17.17 12.93
C ASP A 3 -0.97 15.71 12.63
N PHE A 4 -1.32 14.82 13.56
CA PHE A 4 -1.29 13.37 13.35
C PHE A 4 -2.70 12.83 13.61
N TYR A 5 -3.28 12.29 12.56
CA TYR A 5 -4.62 11.73 12.60
C TYR A 5 -4.66 10.38 11.90
N ASN A 6 -5.01 9.33 12.65
CA ASN A 6 -5.29 8.01 12.11
C ASN A 6 -6.41 7.36 12.94
N PRO A 7 -7.65 7.37 12.45
CA PRO A 7 -8.81 6.90 13.19
C PRO A 7 -9.07 5.40 13.02
N THR A 8 -8.29 4.69 12.21
CA THR A 8 -8.57 3.28 11.86
C THR A 8 -8.33 2.37 13.05
N HIS A 9 -9.34 1.58 13.41
CA HIS A 9 -9.20 0.53 14.40
C HIS A 9 -8.68 -0.75 13.75
N ILE A 10 -7.53 -1.25 14.19
CA ILE A 10 -6.94 -2.51 13.71
C ILE A 10 -7.33 -3.65 14.62
N TYR A 11 -7.88 -4.72 14.04
CA TYR A 11 -8.19 -5.97 14.70
C TYR A 11 -7.28 -7.10 14.17
N PHE A 12 -6.35 -7.57 15.00
CA PHE A 12 -5.64 -8.82 14.74
C PHE A 12 -6.54 -9.99 15.20
N THR A 13 -7.35 -10.50 14.28
CA THR A 13 -8.34 -11.54 14.57
C THR A 13 -8.69 -12.28 13.28
N SER A 14 -9.32 -13.46 13.42
CA SER A 14 -9.85 -14.16 12.27
C SER A 14 -10.88 -13.32 11.51
N TYR A 15 -10.81 -13.35 10.17
CA TYR A 15 -11.76 -12.70 9.27
C TYR A 15 -13.21 -13.19 9.48
N GLU A 16 -13.39 -14.35 10.10
CA GLU A 16 -14.71 -14.89 10.42
C GLU A 16 -15.50 -14.02 11.42
N ASN A 17 -14.80 -13.15 12.16
CA ASN A 17 -15.43 -12.19 13.06
C ASN A 17 -16.06 -10.98 12.34
N ILE A 18 -16.00 -10.92 11.00
CA ILE A 18 -16.44 -9.75 10.22
C ILE A 18 -17.90 -9.38 10.49
N GLY A 19 -18.81 -10.35 10.54
CA GLY A 19 -20.23 -10.08 10.80
C GLY A 19 -20.47 -9.47 12.18
N ILE A 20 -19.79 -9.97 13.20
CA ILE A 20 -19.85 -9.44 14.58
C ILE A 20 -19.34 -8.00 14.63
N LEU A 21 -18.21 -7.74 13.96
CA LEU A 21 -17.62 -6.39 13.93
C LEU A 21 -18.52 -5.41 13.20
N ILE A 22 -19.06 -5.75 12.04
CA ILE A 22 -19.99 -4.88 11.29
C ILE A 22 -21.20 -4.52 12.15
N ARG A 23 -21.78 -5.49 12.87
CA ARG A 23 -22.89 -5.24 13.80
C ARG A 23 -22.49 -4.35 14.98
N LYS A 24 -21.30 -4.55 15.53
CA LYS A 24 -20.75 -3.69 16.61
C LYS A 24 -20.68 -2.22 16.19
N TYR A 25 -20.40 -1.93 14.91
CA TYR A 25 -20.40 -0.58 14.36
C TYR A 25 -21.77 -0.09 13.90
N GLY A 26 -22.84 -0.89 14.04
CA GLY A 26 -24.22 -0.51 13.76
C GLY A 26 -24.65 -0.64 12.30
N PHE A 27 -23.88 -1.32 11.45
CA PHE A 27 -24.18 -1.50 10.04
C PHE A 27 -24.95 -2.80 9.77
N SER A 28 -25.70 -2.83 8.67
CA SER A 28 -26.61 -3.93 8.32
C SER A 28 -26.67 -4.25 6.83
N LYS A 29 -26.16 -3.38 5.95
CA LYS A 29 -26.18 -3.56 4.51
C LYS A 29 -24.83 -3.18 3.91
N VAL A 30 -24.16 -4.13 3.28
CA VAL A 30 -22.81 -3.94 2.75
C VAL A 30 -22.73 -4.19 1.24
N VAL A 31 -21.83 -3.45 0.57
CA VAL A 31 -21.27 -3.86 -0.72
C VAL A 31 -19.86 -4.35 -0.45
N LEU A 32 -19.62 -5.63 -0.73
CA LEU A 32 -18.32 -6.28 -0.64
C LEU A 32 -17.57 -6.12 -1.96
N LEU A 33 -16.40 -5.54 -1.91
CA LEU A 33 -15.51 -5.31 -3.04
C LEU A 33 -14.30 -6.24 -2.90
N CYS A 34 -14.00 -7.07 -3.92
CA CYS A 34 -12.90 -8.03 -3.80
C CYS A 34 -12.15 -8.28 -5.12
N GLY A 35 -10.94 -8.82 -4.97
CA GLY A 35 -10.12 -9.28 -6.09
C GLY A 35 -10.73 -10.49 -6.81
N SER A 36 -10.05 -10.95 -7.86
CA SER A 36 -10.68 -11.78 -8.86
C SER A 36 -10.86 -13.26 -8.48
N SER A 37 -9.82 -14.05 -8.34
CA SER A 37 -10.00 -15.51 -8.41
C SER A 37 -9.78 -16.23 -7.08
N TYR A 38 -8.73 -15.87 -6.35
CA TYR A 38 -8.31 -16.63 -5.17
C TYR A 38 -9.38 -16.70 -4.07
N LEU A 39 -9.97 -15.57 -3.70
CA LEU A 39 -10.98 -15.56 -2.63
C LEU A 39 -12.18 -16.45 -2.95
N LYS A 40 -12.55 -16.54 -4.23
CA LYS A 40 -13.63 -17.41 -4.69
C LYS A 40 -13.21 -18.88 -4.74
N SER A 41 -12.04 -19.17 -5.34
CA SER A 41 -11.56 -20.56 -5.50
C SER A 41 -11.16 -21.23 -4.18
N SER A 42 -10.74 -20.45 -3.19
CA SER A 42 -10.39 -20.94 -1.85
C SER A 42 -11.59 -21.12 -0.91
N GLY A 43 -12.80 -20.69 -1.30
CA GLY A 43 -13.98 -20.69 -0.45
C GLY A 43 -14.04 -19.59 0.60
N ILE A 44 -13.00 -18.72 0.69
CA ILE A 44 -12.95 -17.62 1.68
C ILE A 44 -14.10 -16.64 1.45
N LEU A 45 -14.40 -16.30 0.19
CA LEU A 45 -15.52 -15.40 -0.12
C LEU A 45 -16.86 -15.99 0.38
N ASP A 46 -17.12 -17.26 0.11
CA ASP A 46 -18.35 -17.92 0.54
C ASP A 46 -18.45 -17.96 2.08
N ASN A 47 -17.34 -18.21 2.77
CA ASN A 47 -17.29 -18.16 4.24
C ASN A 47 -17.61 -16.75 4.76
N ILE A 48 -17.00 -15.69 4.20
CA ILE A 48 -17.33 -14.30 4.57
C ILE A 48 -18.83 -14.03 4.38
N LEU A 49 -19.40 -14.40 3.23
CA LEU A 49 -20.82 -14.19 2.95
C LEU A 49 -21.73 -14.95 3.93
N ASN A 50 -21.34 -16.17 4.32
CA ASN A 50 -22.04 -16.94 5.35
C ASN A 50 -21.98 -16.24 6.72
N LYS A 51 -20.80 -15.73 7.14
CA LYS A 51 -20.66 -14.98 8.39
C LYS A 51 -21.49 -13.69 8.42
N LEU A 52 -21.60 -13.01 7.28
CA LEU A 52 -22.49 -11.85 7.13
C LEU A 52 -23.95 -12.26 7.26
N LYS A 53 -24.36 -13.36 6.62
CA LYS A 53 -25.72 -13.90 6.70
C LYS A 53 -26.10 -14.37 8.10
N GLU A 54 -25.21 -15.08 8.81
CA GLU A 54 -25.37 -15.53 10.20
C GLU A 54 -25.68 -14.36 11.15
N THR A 55 -25.15 -13.17 10.84
CA THR A 55 -25.36 -11.95 11.62
C THR A 55 -26.46 -11.03 11.04
N ASN A 56 -27.29 -11.53 10.12
CA ASN A 56 -28.37 -10.79 9.44
C ASN A 56 -27.90 -9.51 8.73
N ILE A 57 -26.74 -9.56 8.07
CA ILE A 57 -26.22 -8.48 7.24
C ILE A 57 -26.56 -8.79 5.77
N ILE A 58 -27.21 -7.84 5.10
CA ILE A 58 -27.50 -7.92 3.67
C ILE A 58 -26.22 -7.58 2.91
N SER A 59 -25.78 -8.46 2.02
CA SER A 59 -24.54 -8.26 1.28
C SER A 59 -24.72 -8.36 -0.24
N TYR A 60 -24.03 -7.49 -0.97
CA TYR A 60 -23.90 -7.50 -2.42
C TYR A 60 -22.41 -7.57 -2.75
N VAL A 61 -22.04 -8.19 -3.86
CA VAL A 61 -20.64 -8.44 -4.20
C VAL A 61 -20.29 -7.84 -5.55
N TYR A 62 -19.22 -7.04 -5.58
CA TYR A 62 -18.49 -6.71 -6.81
C TYR A 62 -17.13 -7.40 -6.75
N SER A 63 -16.81 -8.20 -7.75
CA SER A 63 -15.58 -8.97 -7.82
C SER A 63 -14.85 -8.75 -9.14
N GLY A 64 -13.58 -9.16 -9.22
CA GLY A 64 -12.80 -9.04 -10.45
C GLY A 64 -11.84 -7.86 -10.47
N ILE A 65 -11.59 -7.24 -9.31
CA ILE A 65 -10.62 -6.17 -9.18
C ILE A 65 -9.21 -6.74 -9.38
N THR A 66 -8.47 -6.15 -10.32
CA THR A 66 -7.09 -6.54 -10.65
C THR A 66 -6.06 -5.62 -9.98
N ALA A 67 -4.79 -5.99 -10.04
CA ALA A 67 -3.69 -5.11 -9.66
C ALA A 67 -3.71 -3.82 -10.48
N ASN A 68 -3.25 -2.69 -9.88
CA ASN A 68 -3.35 -1.36 -10.45
C ASN A 68 -4.82 -1.03 -10.81
N PRO A 69 -5.67 -0.72 -9.81
CA PRO A 69 -7.12 -0.60 -10.00
C PRO A 69 -7.44 0.45 -11.07
N ASP A 70 -8.19 0.02 -12.07
CA ASP A 70 -8.51 0.85 -13.23
C ASP A 70 -9.82 1.62 -13.04
N LEU A 71 -9.91 2.79 -13.65
CA LEU A 71 -11.09 3.65 -13.64
C LEU A 71 -12.37 2.88 -13.98
N LYS A 72 -12.32 1.99 -14.98
CA LYS A 72 -13.46 1.15 -15.36
C LYS A 72 -14.03 0.32 -14.20
N ASN A 73 -13.15 -0.28 -13.40
CA ASN A 73 -13.60 -1.06 -12.23
C ASN A 73 -14.23 -0.14 -11.16
N VAL A 74 -13.73 1.11 -11.02
CA VAL A 74 -14.35 2.09 -10.11
C VAL A 74 -15.75 2.48 -10.60
N GLU A 75 -15.92 2.74 -11.91
CA GLU A 75 -17.21 3.08 -12.52
C GLU A 75 -18.26 1.99 -12.29
N GLU A 76 -17.90 0.74 -12.54
CA GLU A 76 -18.79 -0.41 -12.36
C GLU A 76 -19.17 -0.64 -10.89
N ALA A 77 -18.18 -0.61 -9.99
CA ALA A 77 -18.39 -0.76 -8.54
C ALA A 77 -19.21 0.40 -7.95
N LEU A 78 -18.98 1.62 -8.43
CA LEU A 78 -19.75 2.81 -8.02
C LEU A 78 -21.21 2.72 -8.48
N SER A 79 -21.46 2.26 -9.71
CA SER A 79 -22.80 2.04 -10.23
C SER A 79 -23.60 1.08 -9.35
N LEU A 80 -23.02 -0.10 -9.04
CA LEU A 80 -23.61 -1.06 -8.10
C LEU A 80 -23.86 -0.43 -6.72
N THR A 81 -22.88 0.34 -6.21
CA THR A 81 -22.99 0.96 -4.89
C THR A 81 -24.09 2.01 -4.84
N LYS A 82 -24.26 2.82 -5.90
CA LYS A 82 -25.33 3.82 -6.02
C LYS A 82 -26.72 3.17 -6.15
N GLU A 83 -26.83 2.01 -6.81
CA GLU A 83 -28.05 1.23 -6.90
C GLU A 83 -28.43 0.61 -5.55
N VAL A 84 -27.48 -0.07 -4.91
CA VAL A 84 -27.70 -0.79 -3.63
C VAL A 84 -27.91 0.16 -2.47
N LYS A 85 -27.21 1.30 -2.44
CA LYS A 85 -27.18 2.26 -1.30
C LYS A 85 -26.86 1.55 0.02
N PRO A 86 -25.65 0.98 0.17
CA PRO A 86 -25.23 0.32 1.40
C PRO A 86 -24.98 1.34 2.50
N ASP A 87 -24.90 0.87 3.75
CA ASP A 87 -24.46 1.66 4.88
C ASP A 87 -22.92 1.52 5.15
N LEU A 88 -22.29 0.49 4.55
CA LEU A 88 -20.87 0.22 4.65
C LEU A 88 -20.32 -0.40 3.35
N LEU A 89 -19.09 -0.01 2.95
CA LEU A 89 -18.28 -0.78 2.02
C LEU A 89 -17.37 -1.74 2.77
N LEU A 90 -17.23 -2.97 2.28
CA LEU A 90 -16.28 -3.97 2.80
C LEU A 90 -15.28 -4.33 1.71
N ALA A 91 -14.04 -3.88 1.84
CA ALA A 91 -12.95 -4.24 0.93
C ALA A 91 -12.22 -5.50 1.42
N VAL A 92 -12.15 -6.53 0.59
CA VAL A 92 -11.46 -7.79 0.90
C VAL A 92 -10.34 -8.01 -0.12
N GLY A 93 -9.10 -7.73 0.26
CA GLY A 93 -7.98 -7.80 -0.68
C GLY A 93 -6.71 -7.11 -0.21
N GLY A 94 -5.82 -6.85 -1.16
CA GLY A 94 -4.64 -6.00 -0.97
C GLY A 94 -4.91 -4.54 -1.35
N GLY A 95 -3.85 -3.71 -1.39
CA GLY A 95 -3.92 -2.27 -1.64
C GLY A 95 -4.79 -1.86 -2.83
N SER A 96 -4.73 -2.58 -3.95
CA SER A 96 -5.54 -2.30 -5.14
C SER A 96 -7.06 -2.36 -4.89
N VAL A 97 -7.51 -3.33 -4.09
CA VAL A 97 -8.92 -3.46 -3.72
C VAL A 97 -9.32 -2.34 -2.75
N LEU A 98 -8.44 -2.03 -1.81
CA LEU A 98 -8.66 -0.96 -0.84
C LEU A 98 -8.76 0.41 -1.53
N ASP A 99 -7.85 0.69 -2.45
CA ASP A 99 -7.82 1.97 -3.17
C ASP A 99 -9.05 2.14 -4.06
N LEU A 100 -9.49 1.07 -4.73
CA LEU A 100 -10.76 1.08 -5.45
C LEU A 100 -11.93 1.36 -4.49
N ALA A 101 -11.99 0.70 -3.35
CA ALA A 101 -13.04 0.90 -2.36
C ALA A 101 -13.06 2.34 -1.80
N LYS A 102 -11.90 2.93 -1.54
CA LYS A 102 -11.75 4.34 -1.14
C LYS A 102 -12.27 5.28 -2.23
N SER A 103 -11.91 5.01 -3.50
CA SER A 103 -12.41 5.79 -4.62
C SER A 103 -13.94 5.70 -4.74
N VAL A 104 -14.52 4.50 -4.65
CA VAL A 104 -15.98 4.29 -4.65
C VAL A 104 -16.62 5.03 -3.46
N ALA A 105 -16.06 4.92 -2.25
CA ALA A 105 -16.58 5.55 -1.04
C ALA A 105 -16.68 7.08 -1.20
N ASN A 106 -15.63 7.71 -1.71
CA ASN A 106 -15.58 9.16 -1.92
C ASN A 106 -16.51 9.62 -3.05
N ASN A 107 -16.54 8.88 -4.17
CA ASN A 107 -17.35 9.23 -5.33
C ASN A 107 -18.84 8.90 -5.16
N PHE A 108 -19.25 8.20 -4.10
CA PHE A 108 -20.65 7.90 -3.83
C PHE A 108 -21.51 9.17 -3.64
N TYR A 109 -20.91 10.21 -3.01
CA TYR A 109 -21.58 11.48 -2.75
C TYR A 109 -21.12 12.61 -3.68
N TYR A 110 -20.32 12.28 -4.70
CA TYR A 110 -19.77 13.25 -5.64
C TYR A 110 -20.37 13.08 -7.03
N ASP A 111 -20.75 14.20 -7.66
CA ASP A 111 -21.40 14.21 -8.97
C ASP A 111 -20.47 14.64 -10.12
N GLY A 112 -19.18 14.89 -9.82
CA GLY A 112 -18.16 15.24 -10.81
C GLY A 112 -17.47 14.01 -11.43
N ASP A 113 -16.34 14.25 -12.10
CA ASP A 113 -15.51 13.19 -12.67
C ASP A 113 -14.83 12.37 -11.57
N ILE A 114 -14.85 11.05 -11.68
CA ILE A 114 -14.30 10.13 -10.69
C ILE A 114 -12.83 10.42 -10.37
N LEU A 115 -12.06 10.85 -11.37
CA LEU A 115 -10.63 11.15 -11.21
C LEU A 115 -10.34 12.58 -10.72
N ASP A 116 -11.33 13.42 -10.46
CA ASP A 116 -11.08 14.79 -10.01
C ASP A 116 -10.27 14.84 -8.71
N PHE A 117 -10.50 13.90 -7.78
CA PHE A 117 -9.71 13.77 -6.55
C PHE A 117 -8.28 13.33 -6.85
N ASN A 118 -8.09 12.30 -7.69
CA ASN A 118 -6.78 11.77 -8.06
C ASN A 118 -5.96 12.77 -8.90
N LYS A 119 -6.63 13.61 -9.69
CA LYS A 119 -6.04 14.72 -10.45
C LYS A 119 -5.89 16.00 -9.63
N LYS A 120 -6.24 15.95 -8.32
CA LYS A 120 -6.14 17.09 -7.37
C LYS A 120 -6.90 18.35 -7.80
N LYS A 121 -8.00 18.20 -8.55
CA LYS A 121 -8.87 19.32 -8.95
C LYS A 121 -9.78 19.75 -7.79
N THR A 122 -10.17 18.81 -6.94
CA THR A 122 -10.95 19.03 -5.73
C THR A 122 -10.64 17.97 -4.69
N MET A 123 -11.19 18.11 -3.48
CA MET A 123 -11.00 17.16 -2.38
C MET A 123 -12.34 16.64 -1.87
N PRO A 124 -12.44 15.35 -1.48
CA PRO A 124 -13.68 14.83 -0.93
C PRO A 124 -13.93 15.40 0.47
N THR A 125 -15.19 15.72 0.76
CA THR A 125 -15.63 16.21 2.09
C THR A 125 -16.43 15.15 2.85
N LYS A 126 -16.86 14.08 2.15
CA LYS A 126 -17.66 12.99 2.69
C LYS A 126 -17.41 11.71 1.91
N ALA A 127 -17.41 10.58 2.60
CA ALA A 127 -17.32 9.26 1.99
C ALA A 127 -18.30 8.28 2.66
N LEU A 128 -18.63 7.18 1.97
CA LEU A 128 -19.25 6.03 2.63
C LEU A 128 -18.29 5.44 3.66
N PRO A 129 -18.80 4.96 4.81
CA PRO A 129 -17.98 4.18 5.73
C PRO A 129 -17.32 2.98 5.04
N LEU A 130 -16.06 2.71 5.38
CA LEU A 130 -15.26 1.64 4.81
C LEU A 130 -14.71 0.73 5.92
N ALA A 131 -14.81 -0.59 5.74
CA ALA A 131 -14.08 -1.58 6.51
C ALA A 131 -13.24 -2.46 5.58
N THR A 132 -12.19 -3.08 6.10
CA THR A 132 -11.28 -3.88 5.28
C THR A 132 -10.93 -5.23 5.90
N ILE A 133 -10.67 -6.22 5.07
CA ILE A 133 -10.00 -7.49 5.41
C ILE A 133 -8.77 -7.60 4.50
N ILE A 134 -7.59 -7.67 5.10
CA ILE A 134 -6.33 -7.66 4.37
C ILE A 134 -5.93 -9.07 3.98
N THR A 135 -5.60 -9.27 2.70
CA THR A 135 -5.14 -10.57 2.17
C THR A 135 -3.70 -10.55 1.64
N ILE A 136 -3.09 -9.37 1.55
CA ILE A 136 -1.70 -9.18 1.14
C ILE A 136 -1.12 -8.03 1.98
N ALA A 137 -0.06 -8.30 2.72
CA ALA A 137 0.71 -7.29 3.43
C ALA A 137 1.67 -6.58 2.46
N ALA A 138 1.49 -5.28 2.23
CA ALA A 138 2.31 -4.45 1.35
C ALA A 138 2.10 -2.95 1.65
N SER A 139 1.15 -2.33 0.96
CA SER A 139 0.95 -0.88 0.90
C SER A 139 0.57 -0.19 2.22
N GLY A 140 0.14 -0.94 3.25
CA GLY A 140 -0.41 -0.33 4.47
C GLY A 140 -1.68 0.52 4.23
N SER A 141 -2.38 0.28 3.10
CA SER A 141 -3.56 1.08 2.70
C SER A 141 -4.69 1.01 3.73
N GLU A 142 -4.74 -0.04 4.55
CA GLU A 142 -5.66 -0.21 5.67
C GLU A 142 -5.50 0.81 6.79
N MET A 143 -4.34 1.46 6.90
CA MET A 143 -4.07 2.54 7.84
C MET A 143 -3.65 3.85 7.13
N SER A 144 -3.92 3.98 5.84
CA SER A 144 -3.45 5.10 5.05
C SER A 144 -4.59 6.01 4.57
N SER A 145 -4.31 7.31 4.54
CA SER A 145 -5.16 8.32 3.90
C SER A 145 -5.02 8.35 2.37
N SER A 146 -4.16 7.53 1.78
CA SER A 146 -3.89 7.51 0.34
C SER A 146 -4.93 6.69 -0.43
N CYS A 147 -5.20 7.11 -1.67
CA CYS A 147 -6.03 6.41 -2.64
C CYS A 147 -5.47 6.62 -4.05
N VAL A 148 -5.00 5.55 -4.70
CA VAL A 148 -4.35 5.60 -6.02
C VAL A 148 -5.22 4.87 -7.03
N ILE A 149 -5.56 5.54 -8.15
CA ILE A 149 -6.33 4.96 -9.26
C ILE A 149 -5.57 5.16 -10.56
N SER A 150 -5.69 4.18 -11.45
CA SER A 150 -5.15 4.21 -12.80
C SER A 150 -6.25 4.47 -13.84
N ASP A 151 -5.88 5.11 -14.94
CA ASP A 151 -6.68 5.18 -16.15
C ASP A 151 -5.82 4.69 -17.33
N ARG A 152 -6.06 3.46 -17.75
CA ARG A 152 -5.29 2.81 -18.83
C ARG A 152 -5.44 3.50 -20.17
N LYS A 153 -6.54 4.23 -20.40
CA LYS A 153 -6.77 4.96 -21.66
C LYS A 153 -5.82 6.15 -21.83
N THR A 154 -5.44 6.76 -20.70
CA THR A 154 -4.58 7.95 -20.68
C THR A 154 -3.19 7.69 -20.10
N ASN A 155 -2.86 6.44 -19.74
CA ASN A 155 -1.65 6.06 -19.01
C ASN A 155 -1.47 6.84 -17.69
N PHE A 156 -2.59 7.28 -17.10
CA PHE A 156 -2.57 7.99 -15.83
C PHE A 156 -2.55 7.00 -14.67
N LYS A 157 -1.67 7.23 -13.71
CA LYS A 157 -1.72 6.64 -12.38
C LYS A 157 -1.39 7.73 -11.37
N GLY A 158 -2.29 7.98 -10.44
CA GLY A 158 -2.11 9.06 -9.47
C GLY A 158 -2.96 8.88 -8.24
N GLY A 159 -2.54 9.54 -7.16
CA GLY A 159 -3.17 9.43 -5.87
C GLY A 159 -3.46 10.77 -5.20
N PHE A 160 -4.35 10.71 -4.23
CA PHE A 160 -4.63 11.80 -3.30
C PHE A 160 -4.70 11.28 -1.86
N ASN A 161 -4.45 12.17 -0.90
CA ASN A 161 -4.60 11.89 0.52
C ASN A 161 -5.80 12.66 1.06
N SER A 162 -6.66 11.97 1.81
CA SER A 162 -7.81 12.59 2.49
C SER A 162 -8.13 11.85 3.79
N PRO A 163 -8.57 12.54 4.84
CA PRO A 163 -9.11 11.88 6.03
C PRO A 163 -10.29 10.94 5.74
N THR A 164 -11.02 11.19 4.65
CA THR A 164 -12.14 10.34 4.21
C THR A 164 -11.72 8.97 3.66
N ASN A 165 -10.43 8.78 3.39
CA ASN A 165 -9.87 7.52 2.90
C ASN A 165 -9.59 6.50 4.02
N TYR A 166 -9.56 6.93 5.29
CA TYR A 166 -9.30 6.01 6.39
C TYR A 166 -10.47 5.03 6.59
N PRO A 167 -10.21 3.71 6.60
CA PRO A 167 -11.21 2.74 7.04
C PRO A 167 -11.62 2.98 8.50
N LEU A 168 -12.86 2.67 8.85
CA LEU A 168 -13.32 2.66 10.25
C LEU A 168 -12.59 1.58 11.04
N PHE A 169 -12.47 0.39 10.45
CA PHE A 169 -11.70 -0.70 11.01
C PHE A 169 -11.12 -1.59 9.91
N SER A 170 -10.07 -2.31 10.27
CA SER A 170 -9.43 -3.29 9.40
C SER A 170 -9.15 -4.58 10.17
N ILE A 171 -9.45 -5.72 9.53
CA ILE A 171 -9.09 -7.04 10.05
C ILE A 171 -7.78 -7.47 9.40
N LEU A 172 -6.82 -7.81 10.23
CA LEU A 172 -5.55 -8.39 9.86
C LEU A 172 -5.52 -9.85 10.33
N ASP A 173 -5.73 -10.75 9.38
CA ASP A 173 -5.68 -12.20 9.59
C ASP A 173 -4.52 -12.77 8.78
N ALA A 174 -3.43 -13.12 9.45
CA ALA A 174 -2.21 -13.61 8.82
C ALA A 174 -2.43 -14.89 8.01
N SER A 175 -3.41 -15.71 8.39
CA SER A 175 -3.75 -16.95 7.68
C SER A 175 -4.13 -16.70 6.21
N LEU A 176 -4.75 -15.53 5.90
CA LEU A 176 -5.13 -15.13 4.55
C LEU A 176 -3.94 -14.83 3.65
N THR A 177 -2.77 -14.55 4.23
CA THR A 177 -1.56 -14.18 3.47
C THR A 177 -0.65 -15.37 3.12
N LYS A 178 -0.91 -16.56 3.67
CA LYS A 178 -0.10 -17.76 3.43
C LYS A 178 -0.04 -18.21 1.97
N SER A 179 -1.09 -17.92 1.20
CA SER A 179 -1.18 -18.24 -0.23
C SER A 179 -0.48 -17.23 -1.14
N VAL A 180 0.00 -16.12 -0.59
CA VAL A 180 0.71 -15.09 -1.36
C VAL A 180 2.04 -15.66 -1.83
N SER A 181 2.28 -15.60 -3.16
CA SER A 181 3.51 -16.11 -3.75
C SER A 181 4.76 -15.41 -3.22
N GLU A 182 5.91 -16.06 -3.36
CA GLU A 182 7.21 -15.47 -3.01
C GLU A 182 7.42 -14.12 -3.71
N PHE A 183 7.16 -14.06 -5.02
CA PHE A 183 7.27 -12.82 -5.80
C PHE A 183 6.40 -11.69 -5.22
N GLN A 184 5.12 -11.96 -4.94
CA GLN A 184 4.22 -10.95 -4.37
C GLN A 184 4.60 -10.60 -2.92
N THR A 185 5.13 -11.56 -2.16
CA THR A 185 5.67 -11.29 -0.82
C THR A 185 6.85 -10.33 -0.90
N CYS A 186 7.80 -10.56 -1.82
CA CYS A 186 8.93 -9.66 -2.04
C CYS A 186 8.48 -8.27 -2.51
N CYS A 187 7.49 -8.18 -3.40
CA CYS A 187 6.89 -6.90 -3.76
C CYS A 187 6.34 -6.16 -2.55
N GLY A 188 5.67 -6.88 -1.64
CA GLY A 188 5.17 -6.30 -0.38
C GLY A 188 6.27 -5.83 0.55
N LEU A 189 7.34 -6.61 0.72
CA LEU A 189 8.50 -6.23 1.54
C LEU A 189 9.15 -4.93 1.05
N VAL A 190 9.37 -4.83 -0.27
CA VAL A 190 9.92 -3.60 -0.88
C VAL A 190 8.99 -2.40 -0.70
N ASP A 191 7.67 -2.59 -0.86
CA ASP A 191 6.69 -1.53 -0.71
C ASP A 191 6.64 -1.00 0.73
N ILE A 192 6.67 -1.90 1.73
CA ILE A 192 6.75 -1.53 3.16
C ILE A 192 8.02 -0.71 3.45
N ILE A 193 9.18 -1.18 2.95
CA ILE A 193 10.43 -0.45 3.10
C ILE A 193 10.32 0.93 2.45
N SER A 194 9.85 1.01 1.21
CA SER A 194 9.85 2.24 0.41
C SER A 194 9.02 3.35 1.06
N HIS A 195 7.88 3.03 1.67
CA HIS A 195 7.07 4.00 2.41
C HIS A 195 7.83 4.67 3.56
N SER A 196 8.58 3.91 4.34
CA SER A 196 9.38 4.44 5.44
C SER A 196 10.67 5.10 4.95
N PHE A 197 11.31 4.50 3.94
CA PHE A 197 12.54 4.96 3.33
C PHE A 197 12.41 6.38 2.76
N GLU A 198 11.44 6.62 1.90
CA GLU A 198 11.27 7.93 1.26
C GLU A 198 10.94 9.02 2.28
N ARG A 199 10.12 8.70 3.29
CA ARG A 199 9.83 9.63 4.38
C ARG A 199 11.03 9.89 5.28
N TYR A 200 11.86 8.89 5.52
CA TYR A 200 13.13 9.08 6.24
C TYR A 200 14.06 10.02 5.49
N PHE A 201 14.24 9.86 4.17
CA PHE A 201 15.12 10.67 3.36
C PHE A 201 14.61 12.06 3.01
N CYS A 202 13.42 12.45 3.46
CA CYS A 202 12.98 13.85 3.43
C CYS A 202 13.70 14.70 4.47
N LYS A 203 13.64 16.03 4.30
CA LYS A 203 14.16 16.97 5.29
C LYS A 203 13.52 16.74 6.65
N SER A 204 14.34 16.67 7.69
CA SER A 204 13.90 16.50 9.07
C SER A 204 14.80 17.30 10.02
N GLU A 205 14.29 17.61 11.21
CA GLU A 205 15.09 18.12 12.31
C GLU A 205 15.92 16.99 12.95
N GLU A 206 16.98 17.34 13.69
CA GLU A 206 18.01 16.40 14.18
C GLU A 206 17.44 15.26 15.06
N TYR A 207 16.43 15.55 15.88
CA TYR A 207 15.88 14.60 16.88
C TYR A 207 14.43 14.18 16.60
N GLN A 208 14.06 14.06 15.33
CA GLN A 208 12.70 13.64 15.02
C GLN A 208 12.47 12.14 15.27
N VAL A 209 11.54 11.83 16.18
CA VAL A 209 11.16 10.44 16.52
C VAL A 209 10.63 9.66 15.32
N CYS A 210 9.99 10.33 14.36
CA CYS A 210 9.49 9.71 13.14
C CYS A 210 10.62 9.11 12.26
N ASP A 211 11.83 9.68 12.30
CA ASP A 211 12.99 9.13 11.61
C ASP A 211 13.45 7.81 12.24
N LEU A 212 13.53 7.74 13.57
CA LEU A 212 13.87 6.50 14.27
C LEU A 212 12.80 5.42 14.07
N PHE A 213 11.53 5.82 14.06
CA PHE A 213 10.43 4.91 13.78
C PHE A 213 10.51 4.36 12.34
N ALA A 214 10.80 5.22 11.35
CA ALA A 214 10.98 4.79 9.96
C ALA A 214 12.16 3.82 9.81
N LEU A 215 13.30 4.11 10.45
CA LEU A 215 14.47 3.21 10.46
C LEU A 215 14.15 1.88 11.14
N GLY A 216 13.40 1.88 12.23
CA GLY A 216 12.94 0.67 12.91
C GLY A 216 12.05 -0.21 12.04
N VAL A 217 11.12 0.39 11.27
CA VAL A 217 10.28 -0.33 10.29
C VAL A 217 11.16 -0.98 9.21
N ILE A 218 12.13 -0.24 8.65
CA ILE A 218 13.02 -0.77 7.62
C ILE A 218 13.87 -1.91 8.17
N ARG A 219 14.51 -1.73 9.35
CA ARG A 219 15.30 -2.76 10.01
C ARG A 219 14.49 -4.04 10.24
N ASN A 220 13.27 -3.91 10.77
CA ASN A 220 12.42 -5.06 11.02
C ASN A 220 12.13 -5.87 9.75
N ILE A 221 11.89 -5.20 8.62
CA ILE A 221 11.68 -5.89 7.34
C ILE A 221 12.96 -6.54 6.83
N VAL A 222 14.10 -5.87 6.92
CA VAL A 222 15.41 -6.45 6.53
C VAL A 222 15.72 -7.72 7.31
N ASP A 223 15.50 -7.71 8.63
CA ASP A 223 15.72 -8.86 9.51
C ASP A 223 14.68 -9.99 9.31
N LEU A 224 13.44 -9.63 8.97
CA LEU A 224 12.32 -10.55 8.72
C LEU A 224 12.48 -11.30 7.40
N THR A 225 12.94 -10.61 6.36
CA THR A 225 12.96 -11.10 4.97
C THR A 225 13.57 -12.50 4.82
N PRO A 226 14.81 -12.78 5.26
CA PRO A 226 15.42 -14.09 5.05
C PRO A 226 14.64 -15.21 5.76
N LYS A 227 14.07 -14.94 6.93
CA LYS A 227 13.27 -15.92 7.69
C LYS A 227 11.96 -16.22 6.99
N LEU A 228 11.26 -15.18 6.52
CA LEU A 228 9.99 -15.33 5.83
C LEU A 228 10.16 -16.05 4.46
N LEU A 229 11.22 -15.75 3.72
CA LEU A 229 11.49 -16.43 2.44
C LEU A 229 11.88 -17.90 2.62
N MET A 230 12.47 -18.28 3.77
CA MET A 230 12.70 -19.69 4.10
C MET A 230 11.41 -20.45 4.43
N ASN A 231 10.39 -19.78 4.95
CA ASN A 231 9.10 -20.39 5.30
C ASN A 231 7.92 -19.42 5.08
N LEU A 232 7.45 -19.36 3.85
CA LEU A 232 6.33 -18.50 3.45
C LEU A 232 4.98 -18.86 4.13
N ASN A 233 4.88 -20.03 4.75
CA ASN A 233 3.67 -20.48 5.46
C ASN A 233 3.69 -20.19 6.96
N ASP A 234 4.77 -19.63 7.48
CA ASP A 234 4.89 -19.25 8.89
C ASP A 234 3.96 -18.09 9.21
N GLU A 235 2.96 -18.34 10.04
CA GLU A 235 1.91 -17.38 10.35
C GLU A 235 2.41 -16.24 11.23
N ASP A 236 3.35 -16.48 12.12
CA ASP A 236 3.93 -15.45 12.99
C ASP A 236 4.78 -14.47 12.17
N LEU A 237 5.56 -14.98 11.20
CA LEU A 237 6.32 -14.13 10.28
C LEU A 237 5.40 -13.35 9.32
N ARG A 238 4.31 -13.96 8.83
CA ARG A 238 3.27 -13.27 8.06
C ARG A 238 2.59 -12.17 8.87
N LYS A 239 2.27 -12.46 10.13
CA LYS A 239 1.70 -11.49 11.06
C LYS A 239 2.65 -10.33 11.28
N ALA A 240 3.93 -10.59 11.56
CA ALA A 240 4.94 -9.56 11.73
C ALA A 240 5.08 -8.65 10.49
N MET A 241 5.00 -9.24 9.28
CA MET A 241 4.99 -8.48 8.03
C MET A 241 3.74 -7.58 7.93
N MET A 242 2.55 -8.09 8.27
CA MET A 242 1.30 -7.31 8.25
C MET A 242 1.35 -6.14 9.25
N GLU A 243 1.79 -6.40 10.48
CA GLU A 243 1.95 -5.37 11.52
C GLU A 243 2.88 -4.26 11.03
N THR A 244 4.04 -4.64 10.49
CA THR A 244 5.04 -3.70 9.98
C THR A 244 4.51 -2.91 8.78
N GLY A 245 3.80 -3.57 7.86
CA GLY A 245 3.17 -2.94 6.70
C GLY A 245 2.14 -1.89 7.11
N SER A 246 1.25 -2.22 8.04
CA SER A 246 0.23 -1.28 8.53
C SER A 246 0.84 -0.02 9.13
N VAL A 247 1.90 -0.16 9.94
CA VAL A 247 2.53 1.00 10.59
C VAL A 247 3.46 1.79 9.66
N SER A 248 3.97 1.18 8.59
CA SER A 248 4.85 1.85 7.62
C SER A 248 4.17 3.03 6.91
N HIS A 249 2.83 2.94 6.73
CA HIS A 249 2.05 3.93 5.99
C HIS A 249 0.94 4.61 6.83
N ASN A 250 0.96 4.46 8.15
CA ASN A 250 -0.06 5.03 9.04
C ASN A 250 0.04 6.56 9.27
N GLY A 251 1.02 7.22 8.66
CA GLY A 251 1.28 8.65 8.81
C GLY A 251 2.35 8.99 9.85
N PHE A 252 2.69 8.09 10.78
CA PHE A 252 3.66 8.40 11.84
C PHE A 252 5.09 8.57 11.31
N THR A 253 5.48 7.83 10.27
CA THR A 253 6.79 7.98 9.61
C THR A 253 7.00 9.35 8.92
N SER A 254 5.92 10.11 8.74
CA SER A 254 5.94 11.48 8.19
C SER A 254 5.57 12.56 9.22
N PHE A 255 5.35 12.18 10.48
CA PHE A 255 4.89 13.09 11.51
C PHE A 255 5.86 14.27 11.68
N GLY A 256 5.33 15.48 11.57
CA GLY A 256 6.11 16.72 11.67
C GLY A 256 6.98 17.07 10.47
N LYS A 257 6.84 16.38 9.33
CA LYS A 257 7.66 16.59 8.13
C LYS A 257 6.81 16.96 6.92
N LEU A 258 7.41 17.76 6.04
CA LEU A 258 6.97 17.85 4.65
C LEU A 258 7.62 16.70 3.89
N THR A 259 6.82 15.77 3.43
CA THR A 259 7.30 14.58 2.74
C THR A 259 7.07 14.65 1.24
N SER A 260 8.01 14.10 0.49
CA SER A 260 7.83 13.75 -0.92
C SER A 260 8.14 12.27 -1.09
N MET A 261 7.60 11.68 -2.14
CA MET A 261 7.79 10.27 -2.45
C MET A 261 8.27 10.12 -3.90
N PRO A 262 9.53 10.49 -4.19
CA PRO A 262 10.05 10.53 -5.55
C PRO A 262 10.12 9.14 -6.20
N CYS A 263 10.45 8.07 -5.46
CA CYS A 263 10.46 6.71 -6.01
C CYS A 263 9.05 6.26 -6.36
N HIS A 264 8.07 6.48 -5.48
CA HIS A 264 6.65 6.19 -5.80
C HIS A 264 6.14 7.02 -6.96
N PHE A 265 6.50 8.32 -7.02
CA PHE A 265 6.12 9.17 -8.15
C PHE A 265 6.65 8.61 -9.47
N VAL A 266 7.92 8.25 -9.53
CA VAL A 266 8.54 7.68 -10.73
C VAL A 266 7.95 6.29 -11.05
N GLU A 267 7.73 5.46 -10.04
CA GLU A 267 7.09 4.15 -10.24
C GLU A 267 5.68 4.29 -10.81
N HIS A 268 4.91 5.28 -10.36
CA HIS A 268 3.59 5.55 -10.94
C HIS A 268 3.65 5.96 -12.42
N LEU A 269 4.68 6.71 -12.84
CA LEU A 269 4.90 7.00 -14.26
C LEU A 269 5.22 5.73 -15.05
N ILE A 270 6.06 4.85 -14.47
CA ILE A 270 6.42 3.57 -15.09
C ILE A 270 5.20 2.66 -15.19
N SER A 271 4.55 2.35 -14.07
CA SER A 271 3.42 1.41 -14.05
C SER A 271 2.12 1.97 -14.64
N GLY A 272 2.01 3.29 -14.77
CA GLY A 272 0.96 3.93 -15.57
C GLY A 272 1.09 3.59 -17.06
N LYS A 273 2.31 3.54 -17.58
CA LYS A 273 2.62 3.18 -18.97
C LYS A 273 2.76 1.68 -19.20
N TYR A 274 3.29 0.95 -18.20
CA TYR A 274 3.56 -0.49 -18.23
C TYR A 274 2.79 -1.18 -17.08
N PRO A 275 1.46 -1.34 -17.21
CA PRO A 275 0.58 -1.76 -16.11
C PRO A 275 0.81 -3.21 -15.63
N GLU A 276 1.56 -4.02 -16.37
CA GLU A 276 1.98 -5.36 -16.01
C GLU A 276 3.12 -5.38 -15.00
N ILE A 277 3.82 -4.25 -14.77
CA ILE A 277 4.87 -4.14 -13.76
C ILE A 277 4.23 -4.09 -12.38
N ALA A 278 4.58 -5.06 -11.53
CA ALA A 278 4.16 -5.06 -10.14
C ALA A 278 4.80 -3.88 -9.39
N HIS A 279 4.02 -3.16 -8.58
CA HIS A 279 4.44 -1.94 -7.90
C HIS A 279 5.74 -2.11 -7.12
N GLY A 280 5.85 -3.14 -6.25
CA GLY A 280 7.07 -3.40 -5.48
C GLY A 280 8.28 -3.76 -6.34
N LEU A 281 8.08 -4.42 -7.49
CA LEU A 281 9.15 -4.65 -8.46
C LEU A 281 9.64 -3.32 -9.05
N GLY A 282 8.73 -2.44 -9.48
CA GLY A 282 9.09 -1.11 -9.98
C GLY A 282 9.85 -0.28 -8.95
N LEU A 283 9.41 -0.31 -7.69
CA LEU A 283 10.10 0.37 -6.60
C LEU A 283 11.50 -0.19 -6.34
N SER A 284 11.72 -1.51 -6.43
CA SER A 284 13.02 -2.13 -6.21
C SER A 284 14.11 -1.59 -7.14
N TRP A 285 13.76 -1.17 -8.35
CA TRP A 285 14.69 -0.58 -9.32
C TRP A 285 15.06 0.87 -9.01
N LEU A 286 14.37 1.54 -8.09
CA LEU A 286 14.48 2.99 -7.88
C LEU A 286 15.16 3.35 -6.55
N LEU A 287 15.04 2.52 -5.51
CA LEU A 287 15.51 2.87 -4.16
C LEU A 287 17.03 3.02 -4.07
N GLY A 288 17.79 2.06 -4.58
CA GLY A 288 19.27 2.13 -4.62
C GLY A 288 19.78 3.30 -5.47
N PRO A 289 19.34 3.44 -6.75
CA PRO A 289 19.66 4.59 -7.57
C PRO A 289 19.30 5.94 -6.95
N PHE A 290 18.19 6.04 -6.21
CA PHE A 290 17.83 7.27 -5.49
C PHE A 290 18.94 7.67 -4.51
N MET A 291 19.40 6.76 -3.64
CA MET A 291 20.47 7.07 -2.69
C MET A 291 21.80 7.41 -3.39
N ARG A 292 22.18 6.62 -4.41
CA ARG A 292 23.45 6.82 -5.12
C ARG A 292 23.51 8.16 -5.85
N ARG A 293 22.44 8.54 -6.54
CA ARG A 293 22.36 9.82 -7.26
C ARG A 293 22.36 11.04 -6.34
N ASN A 294 21.90 10.88 -5.11
CA ASN A 294 21.78 11.95 -4.13
C ASN A 294 22.76 11.81 -2.97
N TYR A 295 23.84 11.02 -3.14
CA TYR A 295 24.79 10.67 -2.09
C TYR A 295 25.35 11.89 -1.36
N GLU A 296 25.83 12.91 -2.09
CA GLU A 296 26.49 14.07 -1.50
C GLU A 296 25.57 14.86 -0.56
N VAL A 297 24.29 14.97 -0.91
CA VAL A 297 23.29 15.71 -0.11
C VAL A 297 22.64 14.85 0.98
N LEU A 298 22.67 13.52 0.84
CA LEU A 298 22.07 12.58 1.78
C LEU A 298 23.09 11.84 2.66
N LYS A 299 24.39 12.13 2.53
CA LYS A 299 25.48 11.37 3.15
C LYS A 299 25.28 11.11 4.65
N ASP A 300 24.90 12.14 5.42
CA ASP A 300 24.70 12.01 6.86
C ASP A 300 23.47 11.13 7.19
N LYS A 301 22.39 11.27 6.40
CA LYS A 301 21.23 10.39 6.53
C LYS A 301 21.55 8.96 6.11
N ILE A 302 22.36 8.76 5.08
CA ILE A 302 22.81 7.43 4.65
C ILE A 302 23.70 6.79 5.72
N LYS A 303 24.59 7.54 6.36
CA LYS A 303 25.37 7.05 7.51
C LYS A 303 24.46 6.58 8.65
N LYS A 304 23.49 7.42 9.04
CA LYS A 304 22.54 7.07 10.11
C LYS A 304 21.67 5.88 9.73
N PHE A 305 21.21 5.80 8.47
CA PHE A 305 20.49 4.66 7.90
C PHE A 305 21.33 3.38 7.99
N GLY A 306 22.59 3.42 7.57
CA GLY A 306 23.53 2.28 7.64
C GLY A 306 23.71 1.78 9.06
N HIS A 307 23.95 2.71 10.00
CA HIS A 307 24.10 2.39 11.42
C HIS A 307 22.89 1.65 11.98
N PHE A 308 21.66 2.18 11.77
CA PHE A 308 20.45 1.61 12.34
C PHE A 308 19.91 0.38 11.62
N VAL A 309 20.13 0.28 10.31
CA VAL A 309 19.55 -0.81 9.48
C VAL A 309 20.51 -1.97 9.30
N PHE A 310 21.83 -1.70 9.21
CA PHE A 310 22.82 -2.70 8.85
C PHE A 310 24.00 -2.80 9.84
N ASP A 311 23.94 -2.10 10.98
CA ASP A 311 25.05 -1.97 11.92
C ASP A 311 26.36 -1.50 11.21
N GLU A 312 26.23 -0.51 10.30
CA GLU A 312 27.29 -0.03 9.42
C GLU A 312 27.44 1.49 9.46
N ASP A 313 28.62 1.97 9.83
CA ASP A 313 28.91 3.40 9.99
C ASP A 313 29.50 4.06 8.73
N ASP A 314 30.04 3.28 7.79
CA ASP A 314 30.48 3.83 6.51
C ASP A 314 29.30 3.98 5.54
N PRO A 315 28.97 5.21 5.12
CA PRO A 315 27.82 5.45 4.27
C PRO A 315 27.94 4.81 2.88
N LYS A 316 29.14 4.54 2.35
CA LYS A 316 29.32 3.86 1.07
C LYS A 316 29.05 2.36 1.22
N VAL A 317 29.59 1.76 2.28
CA VAL A 317 29.32 0.36 2.59
C VAL A 317 27.83 0.14 2.91
N ALA A 318 27.19 1.10 3.59
CA ALA A 318 25.76 1.06 3.83
C ALA A 318 24.93 1.04 2.54
N LEU A 319 25.33 1.82 1.52
CA LEU A 319 24.72 1.77 0.19
C LEU A 319 24.89 0.38 -0.46
N ASP A 320 26.08 -0.18 -0.41
CA ASP A 320 26.37 -1.47 -1.00
C ASP A 320 25.54 -2.58 -0.30
N LYS A 321 25.47 -2.58 1.03
CA LYS A 321 24.61 -3.51 1.80
C LYS A 321 23.12 -3.38 1.45
N PHE A 322 22.64 -2.17 1.22
CA PHE A 322 21.25 -1.98 0.80
C PHE A 322 20.99 -2.50 -0.61
N ASP A 323 21.92 -2.27 -1.55
CA ASP A 323 21.82 -2.83 -2.90
C ASP A 323 21.92 -4.37 -2.87
N GLU A 324 22.80 -4.94 -2.04
CA GLU A 324 22.89 -6.38 -1.82
C GLU A 324 21.56 -6.95 -1.28
N TYR A 325 20.93 -6.27 -0.31
CA TYR A 325 19.63 -6.67 0.20
C TYR A 325 18.57 -6.67 -0.91
N ILE A 326 18.43 -5.59 -1.68
CA ILE A 326 17.46 -5.52 -2.78
C ILE A 326 17.74 -6.60 -3.84
N ASN A 327 19.01 -6.82 -4.19
CA ASN A 327 19.42 -7.83 -5.18
C ASN A 327 19.29 -9.26 -4.65
N SER A 328 19.21 -9.48 -3.35
CA SER A 328 18.95 -10.80 -2.75
C SER A 328 17.49 -11.25 -2.90
N LEU A 329 16.58 -10.34 -3.19
CA LEU A 329 15.20 -10.65 -3.44
C LEU A 329 15.05 -11.35 -4.80
N PRO A 330 14.21 -12.39 -4.93
CA PRO A 330 14.11 -13.22 -6.15
C PRO A 330 13.36 -12.49 -7.30
N PHE A 331 13.77 -11.26 -7.58
CA PHE A 331 13.32 -10.50 -8.73
C PHE A 331 14.16 -10.83 -9.97
N ASN A 332 13.61 -11.61 -10.90
CA ASN A 332 14.33 -12.05 -12.08
C ASN A 332 14.07 -11.18 -13.32
N LYS A 333 13.55 -9.98 -13.15
CA LYS A 333 13.19 -9.08 -14.24
C LYS A 333 13.74 -7.68 -14.03
N THR A 334 14.23 -7.08 -15.11
CA THR A 334 14.76 -5.72 -15.19
C THR A 334 13.77 -4.81 -15.94
N MET A 335 14.04 -3.51 -15.98
CA MET A 335 13.27 -2.56 -16.77
C MET A 335 13.26 -2.93 -18.27
N GLU A 336 14.38 -3.42 -18.77
CA GLU A 336 14.58 -3.82 -20.16
C GLU A 336 13.69 -5.00 -20.56
N ASP A 337 13.40 -5.93 -19.64
CA ASP A 337 12.50 -7.08 -19.88
C ASP A 337 11.04 -6.66 -20.16
N PHE A 338 10.70 -5.43 -19.79
CA PHE A 338 9.40 -4.81 -20.07
C PHE A 338 9.43 -3.85 -21.25
N GLY A 339 10.54 -3.80 -21.99
CA GLY A 339 10.69 -2.93 -23.16
C GLY A 339 10.99 -1.47 -22.83
N ILE A 340 11.35 -1.15 -21.58
CA ILE A 340 11.80 0.19 -21.18
C ILE A 340 13.19 0.41 -21.78
N THR A 341 13.31 1.39 -22.64
CA THR A 341 14.58 1.72 -23.33
C THR A 341 15.58 2.36 -22.35
N SER A 342 16.89 2.29 -22.68
CA SER A 342 17.92 2.95 -21.88
C SER A 342 17.69 4.47 -21.74
N THR A 343 17.15 5.11 -22.76
CA THR A 343 16.81 6.54 -22.72
C THR A 343 15.66 6.81 -21.74
N GLU A 344 14.61 5.99 -21.77
CA GLU A 344 13.50 6.11 -20.82
C GLU A 344 13.95 5.81 -19.39
N LYS A 345 14.77 4.79 -19.20
CA LYS A 345 15.34 4.45 -17.88
C LYS A 345 16.12 5.64 -17.32
N GLU A 346 17.00 6.25 -18.12
CA GLU A 346 17.75 7.42 -17.64
C GLU A 346 16.84 8.63 -17.38
N TYR A 347 15.79 8.83 -18.18
CA TYR A 347 14.77 9.84 -17.91
C TYR A 347 14.10 9.58 -16.54
N TYR A 348 13.62 8.39 -16.27
CA TYR A 348 12.99 8.04 -14.99
C TYR A 348 13.95 8.25 -13.82
N LEU A 349 15.18 7.77 -13.93
CA LEU A 349 16.20 7.94 -12.88
C LEU A 349 16.56 9.41 -12.64
N SER A 350 16.49 10.27 -13.66
CA SER A 350 16.75 11.72 -13.53
C SER A 350 15.73 12.46 -12.67
N LEU A 351 14.53 11.90 -12.50
CA LEU A 351 13.44 12.45 -11.68
C LEU A 351 13.60 12.15 -10.19
N LEU A 352 14.52 11.25 -9.79
CA LEU A 352 14.76 10.85 -8.40
C LEU A 352 15.48 11.94 -7.61
N LYS A 353 14.74 12.93 -7.12
CA LYS A 353 15.29 14.06 -6.33
C LYS A 353 14.65 14.08 -4.93
N PRO A 354 15.45 14.22 -3.85
CA PRO A 354 14.91 14.35 -2.50
C PRO A 354 14.23 15.71 -2.31
N ALA A 355 13.24 15.77 -1.42
CA ALA A 355 12.75 17.02 -0.87
C ALA A 355 13.63 17.43 0.32
N LEU A 356 14.47 18.39 0.13
CA LEU A 356 15.44 18.92 1.12
C LEU A 356 15.04 20.32 1.58
#